data_981629e29a33819d0b184f6765a8bf33
#
_entry.id   981629e29a33819d0b184f6765a8bf33
#
_cell.length_a   1.000
_cell.length_b   1.000
_cell.length_c   1.000
_cell.angle_alpha   90.00
_cell.angle_beta   90.00
_cell.angle_gamma   90.00
#
_symmetry.space_group_name_H-M   'P 1'
#
loop_
_entity.id
_entity.type
_entity.pdbx_description
1 polymer ?
#
loop_
_entity_poly.entity_id
_entity_poly.type
_entity_poly.pdbx_seq_one_letter_code
_entity_poly.pdbx_strand_id
1 'polypeptide(L)'
;MTQTHDRLIHLLKEQPTSSEIQGLVSTLEQEQPADLNVDGPLLRGVWELRWSSSSQPWLRQAPWLENLQSLDPDQGRGRNCLKLAGPLGMLASIQVDADLEVVSDKRVEVRFQRGGWKGPQLGRFRLQLMREVNQSFPAWLDITVLDQELRICRGNAGTTFALLRRPESVNWTKDS
;
A
#
# COMPACT_ATOMS: atom_id res chain seq x y z
N MET A 1 20.41 0.52 10.79
CA MET A 1 19.05 0.07 11.14
C MET A 1 19.05 -0.30 12.62
N THR A 2 17.96 -0.06 13.32
CA THR A 2 17.84 -0.39 14.75
C THR A 2 17.37 -1.84 14.92
N GLN A 3 17.62 -2.42 16.11
CA GLN A 3 17.13 -3.76 16.44
C GLN A 3 15.59 -3.84 16.34
N THR A 4 14.89 -2.76 16.69
CA THR A 4 13.43 -2.62 16.56
C THR A 4 12.97 -2.77 15.12
N HIS A 5 13.66 -2.09 14.18
CA HIS A 5 13.39 -2.13 12.75
C HIS A 5 13.54 -3.54 12.17
N ASP A 6 14.70 -4.19 12.43
CA ASP A 6 14.98 -5.54 11.91
C ASP A 6 13.98 -6.58 12.48
N ARG A 7 13.62 -6.44 13.77
CA ARG A 7 12.60 -7.29 14.40
C ARG A 7 11.23 -7.10 13.75
N LEU A 8 10.83 -5.84 13.48
CA LEU A 8 9.54 -5.58 12.84
C LEU A 8 9.49 -6.16 11.43
N ILE A 9 10.53 -5.94 10.60
CA ILE A 9 10.60 -6.51 9.25
C ILE A 9 10.51 -8.04 9.28
N HIS A 10 11.24 -8.68 10.19
CA HIS A 10 11.18 -10.13 10.37
C HIS A 10 9.73 -10.60 10.67
N LEU A 11 9.06 -9.96 11.63
CA LEU A 11 7.67 -10.33 11.97
C LEU A 11 6.71 -10.08 10.82
N LEU A 12 6.84 -8.97 10.11
CA LEU A 12 6.00 -8.67 8.93
C LEU A 12 6.17 -9.71 7.82
N LYS A 13 7.37 -10.30 7.66
CA LYS A 13 7.64 -11.36 6.68
C LYS A 13 7.11 -12.71 7.14
N GLU A 14 7.41 -13.13 8.36
CA GLU A 14 7.25 -14.50 8.84
C GLU A 14 6.01 -14.70 9.73
N GLN A 15 5.62 -13.70 10.51
CA GLN A 15 4.57 -13.78 11.52
C GLN A 15 3.69 -12.52 11.55
N PRO A 16 3.00 -12.18 10.45
CA PRO A 16 2.27 -10.91 10.32
C PRO A 16 1.05 -10.78 11.25
N THR A 17 0.72 -11.83 12.01
CA THR A 17 -0.35 -11.82 13.02
C THR A 17 0.18 -11.67 14.46
N SER A 18 1.51 -11.48 14.63
CA SER A 18 2.12 -11.32 15.95
C SER A 18 1.58 -10.09 16.68
N SER A 19 1.26 -10.26 17.97
CA SER A 19 0.81 -9.16 18.84
C SER A 19 1.91 -8.14 19.15
N GLU A 20 3.18 -8.49 18.94
CA GLU A 20 4.32 -7.59 19.11
C GLU A 20 4.35 -6.44 18.08
N ILE A 21 3.78 -6.65 16.88
CA ILE A 21 3.89 -5.70 15.76
C ILE A 21 3.42 -4.30 16.15
N GLN A 22 2.29 -4.20 16.84
CA GLN A 22 1.75 -2.89 17.22
C GLN A 22 2.70 -2.10 18.14
N GLY A 23 3.34 -2.77 19.10
CA GLY A 23 4.33 -2.15 19.98
C GLY A 23 5.57 -1.69 19.23
N LEU A 24 6.11 -2.54 18.34
CA LEU A 24 7.27 -2.20 17.52
C LEU A 24 6.99 -1.04 16.55
N VAL A 25 5.79 -1.01 15.95
CA VAL A 25 5.33 0.13 15.13
C VAL A 25 5.35 1.41 15.93
N SER A 26 4.76 1.43 17.12
CA SER A 26 4.70 2.62 17.97
C SER A 26 6.11 3.09 18.40
N THR A 27 7.02 2.16 18.64
CA THR A 27 8.41 2.48 18.97
C THR A 27 9.14 3.10 17.79
N LEU A 28 9.01 2.51 16.58
CA LEU A 28 9.66 3.05 15.37
C LEU A 28 9.13 4.42 14.97
N GLU A 29 7.84 4.69 15.13
CA GLU A 29 7.27 6.03 14.88
C GLU A 29 7.90 7.12 15.76
N GLN A 30 8.44 6.76 16.93
CA GLN A 30 9.16 7.69 17.82
C GLN A 30 10.67 7.75 17.50
N GLU A 31 11.28 6.59 17.14
CA GLU A 31 12.73 6.50 16.90
C GLU A 31 13.13 7.04 15.52
N GLN A 32 12.27 6.85 14.50
CA GLN A 32 12.59 7.12 13.10
C GLN A 32 11.37 7.74 12.36
N PRO A 33 10.88 8.90 12.81
CA PRO A 33 9.76 9.56 12.14
C PRO A 33 10.14 9.96 10.70
N ALA A 34 9.26 9.71 9.74
CA ALA A 34 9.44 10.10 8.35
C ALA A 34 9.28 11.63 8.19
N ASP A 35 10.06 12.20 7.27
CA ASP A 35 9.91 13.55 6.75
C ASP A 35 9.84 13.52 5.22
N LEU A 36 8.66 13.71 4.64
CA LEU A 36 8.46 13.63 3.20
C LEU A 36 9.16 14.74 2.40
N ASN A 37 9.62 15.82 3.06
CA ASN A 37 10.49 16.80 2.41
C ASN A 37 11.85 16.20 2.04
N VAL A 38 12.29 15.17 2.77
CA VAL A 38 13.57 14.47 2.57
C VAL A 38 13.33 13.07 1.98
N ASP A 39 12.42 12.32 2.61
CA ASP A 39 12.17 10.91 2.31
C ASP A 39 11.17 10.70 1.17
N GLY A 40 10.52 11.77 0.68
CA GLY A 40 9.47 11.71 -0.36
C GLY A 40 9.82 10.83 -1.57
N PRO A 41 11.04 10.89 -2.13
CA PRO A 41 11.45 10.01 -3.22
C PRO A 41 11.35 8.51 -2.90
N LEU A 42 11.45 8.13 -1.63
CA LEU A 42 11.31 6.74 -1.17
C LEU A 42 9.88 6.22 -1.24
N LEU A 43 8.86 7.10 -1.36
CA LEU A 43 7.47 6.66 -1.57
C LEU A 43 7.31 5.90 -2.89
N ARG A 44 8.07 6.27 -3.93
CA ARG A 44 7.97 5.65 -5.25
C ARG A 44 8.33 4.18 -5.18
N GLY A 45 7.43 3.32 -5.64
CA GLY A 45 7.64 1.87 -5.67
C GLY A 45 6.35 1.08 -5.51
N VAL A 46 6.52 -0.24 -5.37
CA VAL A 46 5.44 -1.18 -5.07
C VAL A 46 5.56 -1.60 -3.60
N TRP A 47 4.47 -1.46 -2.87
CA TRP A 47 4.38 -1.72 -1.43
C TRP A 47 3.32 -2.78 -1.16
N GLU A 48 3.69 -3.80 -0.42
CA GLU A 48 2.77 -4.86 0.00
C GLU A 48 2.30 -4.65 1.43
N LEU A 49 0.98 -4.62 1.63
CA LEU A 49 0.40 -4.58 2.96
C LEU A 49 0.67 -5.90 3.69
N ARG A 50 1.43 -5.82 4.80
CA ARG A 50 1.79 -6.98 5.61
C ARG A 50 1.08 -7.00 6.96
N TRP A 51 0.69 -5.84 7.47
CA TRP A 51 -0.04 -5.72 8.72
C TRP A 51 -0.93 -4.48 8.75
N SER A 52 -2.08 -4.60 9.42
CA SER A 52 -2.99 -3.49 9.65
C SER A 52 -3.64 -3.64 11.02
N SER A 53 -3.87 -2.51 11.70
CA SER A 53 -4.65 -2.46 12.94
C SER A 53 -6.16 -2.60 12.69
N SER A 54 -6.61 -2.67 11.44
CA SER A 54 -8.02 -2.80 11.08
C SER A 54 -8.56 -4.21 11.34
N SER A 55 -9.81 -4.28 11.73
CA SER A 55 -10.59 -5.54 11.82
C SER A 55 -11.24 -5.93 10.48
N GLN A 56 -11.22 -5.05 9.47
CA GLN A 56 -11.88 -5.27 8.19
C GLN A 56 -11.15 -6.36 7.37
N PRO A 57 -11.86 -7.37 6.82
CA PRO A 57 -11.22 -8.52 6.17
C PRO A 57 -10.28 -8.17 5.01
N TRP A 58 -10.62 -7.17 4.19
CA TRP A 58 -9.80 -6.76 3.03
C TRP A 58 -8.58 -5.91 3.40
N LEU A 59 -8.49 -5.44 4.64
CA LEU A 59 -7.34 -4.74 5.20
C LEU A 59 -6.52 -5.64 6.13
N ARG A 60 -6.93 -6.89 6.34
CA ARG A 60 -6.16 -7.88 7.09
C ARG A 60 -5.28 -8.67 6.13
N GLN A 61 -4.07 -8.94 6.58
CA GLN A 61 -3.18 -9.82 5.86
C GLN A 61 -3.74 -11.25 5.86
N ALA A 62 -3.76 -11.89 4.69
CA ALA A 62 -4.14 -13.28 4.51
C ALA A 62 -3.13 -13.95 3.58
N PRO A 63 -2.66 -15.19 3.86
CA PRO A 63 -1.63 -15.85 3.06
C PRO A 63 -1.99 -16.06 1.58
N TRP A 64 -3.29 -16.08 1.28
CA TRP A 64 -3.82 -16.28 -0.07
C TRP A 64 -4.18 -14.98 -0.79
N LEU A 65 -3.93 -13.81 -0.16
CA LEU A 65 -4.32 -12.51 -0.67
C LEU A 65 -3.13 -11.55 -0.68
N GLU A 66 -2.83 -10.95 -1.82
CA GLU A 66 -1.86 -9.88 -1.95
C GLU A 66 -2.58 -8.53 -2.08
N ASN A 67 -2.24 -7.59 -1.22
CA ASN A 67 -2.70 -6.21 -1.27
C ASN A 67 -1.51 -5.32 -1.59
N LEU A 68 -1.42 -4.87 -2.83
CA LEU A 68 -0.30 -4.12 -3.37
C LEU A 68 -0.69 -2.67 -3.62
N GLN A 69 0.20 -1.76 -3.28
CA GLN A 69 0.09 -0.34 -3.56
C GLN A 69 1.27 0.08 -4.44
N SER A 70 0.99 0.46 -5.67
CA SER A 70 1.97 1.09 -6.57
C SER A 70 1.86 2.59 -6.42
N LEU A 71 2.96 3.28 -6.10
CA LEU A 71 2.99 4.73 -5.90
C LEU A 71 4.01 5.36 -6.83
N ASP A 72 3.64 6.47 -7.45
CA ASP A 72 4.51 7.36 -8.20
C ASP A 72 4.13 8.82 -7.87
N PRO A 73 4.64 9.35 -6.75
CA PRO A 73 4.33 10.71 -6.31
C PRO A 73 4.81 11.78 -7.30
N ASP A 74 5.88 11.53 -8.08
CA ASP A 74 6.40 12.45 -9.10
C ASP A 74 5.38 12.65 -10.23
N GLN A 75 4.58 11.64 -10.53
CA GLN A 75 3.50 11.71 -11.51
C GLN A 75 2.12 11.93 -10.85
N GLY A 76 2.07 12.07 -9.54
CA GLY A 76 0.82 12.20 -8.79
C GLY A 76 -0.09 10.98 -8.90
N ARG A 77 0.46 9.76 -9.02
CA ARG A 77 -0.32 8.54 -9.31
C ARG A 77 -0.18 7.48 -8.22
N GLY A 78 -1.31 6.86 -7.87
CA GLY A 78 -1.38 5.70 -7.01
C GLY A 78 -2.31 4.63 -7.57
N ARG A 79 -2.04 3.39 -7.24
CA ARG A 79 -2.87 2.23 -7.59
C ARG A 79 -2.86 1.22 -6.46
N ASN A 80 -4.05 0.87 -5.98
CA ASN A 80 -4.24 -0.27 -5.11
C ASN A 80 -4.67 -1.48 -5.93
N CYS A 81 -4.03 -2.62 -5.71
CA CYS A 81 -4.37 -3.88 -6.36
C CYS A 81 -4.53 -4.97 -5.30
N LEU A 82 -5.74 -5.52 -5.22
CA LEU A 82 -6.05 -6.69 -4.40
C LEU A 82 -6.19 -7.89 -5.31
N LYS A 83 -5.36 -8.90 -5.15
CA LYS A 83 -5.35 -10.11 -5.98
C LYS A 83 -5.07 -11.36 -5.16
N LEU A 84 -5.43 -12.51 -5.69
CA LEU A 84 -5.05 -13.80 -5.10
C LEU A 84 -3.52 -13.99 -5.21
N ALA A 85 -2.93 -14.58 -4.17
CA ALA A 85 -1.51 -14.89 -4.17
C ALA A 85 -1.15 -15.98 -5.18
N GLY A 86 0.06 -15.92 -5.73
CA GLY A 86 0.58 -16.90 -6.67
C GLY A 86 -0.09 -16.87 -8.06
N PRO A 87 -0.11 -18.01 -8.79
CA PRO A 87 -0.60 -18.07 -10.16
C PRO A 87 -2.06 -17.66 -10.35
N LEU A 88 -2.88 -17.87 -9.33
CA LEU A 88 -4.30 -17.51 -9.34
C LEU A 88 -4.54 -15.99 -9.38
N GLY A 89 -3.57 -15.18 -8.97
CA GLY A 89 -3.64 -13.71 -9.07
C GLY A 89 -3.74 -13.19 -10.51
N MET A 90 -3.36 -14.00 -11.49
CA MET A 90 -3.53 -13.68 -12.91
C MET A 90 -4.99 -13.80 -13.38
N LEU A 91 -5.82 -14.54 -12.63
CA LEU A 91 -7.19 -14.83 -13.03
C LEU A 91 -8.16 -13.71 -12.67
N ALA A 92 -7.94 -13.02 -11.54
CA ALA A 92 -8.79 -11.92 -11.11
C ALA A 92 -8.08 -10.99 -10.13
N SER A 93 -8.32 -9.70 -10.26
CA SER A 93 -7.88 -8.68 -9.30
C SER A 93 -8.91 -7.57 -9.18
N ILE A 94 -8.95 -6.93 -8.02
CA ILE A 94 -9.65 -5.66 -7.83
C ILE A 94 -8.57 -4.57 -7.87
N GLN A 95 -8.78 -3.56 -8.69
CA GLN A 95 -7.85 -2.46 -8.85
C GLN A 95 -8.57 -1.14 -8.59
N VAL A 96 -7.90 -0.22 -7.91
CA VAL A 96 -8.36 1.14 -7.69
C VAL A 96 -7.23 2.10 -8.03
N ASP A 97 -7.46 2.97 -9.01
CA ASP A 97 -6.54 4.03 -9.40
C ASP A 97 -6.89 5.32 -8.64
N ALA A 98 -5.87 6.06 -8.25
CA ALA A 98 -6.00 7.30 -7.49
C ALA A 98 -4.96 8.34 -7.90
N ASP A 99 -5.31 9.60 -7.73
CA ASP A 99 -4.33 10.68 -7.71
C ASP A 99 -3.74 10.81 -6.31
N LEU A 100 -2.45 11.13 -6.25
CA LEU A 100 -1.69 11.35 -5.02
C LEU A 100 -1.14 12.76 -5.00
N GLU A 101 -1.24 13.41 -3.86
CA GLU A 101 -0.65 14.72 -3.61
C GLU A 101 0.03 14.72 -2.24
N VAL A 102 1.33 15.03 -2.20
CA VAL A 102 2.07 15.24 -0.95
C VAL A 102 1.78 16.65 -0.49
N VAL A 103 1.03 16.80 0.61
CA VAL A 103 0.52 18.10 1.08
C VAL A 103 1.26 18.62 2.32
N SER A 104 2.07 17.78 2.97
CA SER A 104 2.92 18.20 4.09
C SER A 104 4.13 17.28 4.25
N ASP A 105 4.95 17.54 5.27
CA ASP A 105 6.09 16.72 5.70
C ASP A 105 5.78 15.26 5.99
N LYS A 106 4.49 14.90 6.15
CA LYS A 106 4.06 13.52 6.42
C LYS A 106 2.76 13.12 5.73
N ARG A 107 1.98 14.06 5.21
CA ARG A 107 0.64 13.76 4.68
C ARG A 107 0.61 13.66 3.18
N VAL A 108 -0.03 12.58 2.73
CA VAL A 108 -0.38 12.33 1.34
C VAL A 108 -1.90 12.30 1.22
N GLU A 109 -2.48 13.17 0.40
CA GLU A 109 -3.87 13.09 -0.01
C GLU A 109 -4.05 12.07 -1.14
N VAL A 110 -5.15 11.34 -1.09
CA VAL A 110 -5.50 10.29 -2.03
C VAL A 110 -6.91 10.55 -2.57
N ARG A 111 -7.02 10.75 -3.88
CA ARG A 111 -8.29 10.97 -4.57
C ARG A 111 -8.54 9.79 -5.51
N PHE A 112 -9.45 8.90 -5.12
CA PHE A 112 -9.81 7.76 -5.95
C PHE A 112 -10.51 8.21 -7.23
N GLN A 113 -10.01 7.73 -8.37
CA GLN A 113 -10.51 8.09 -9.70
C GLN A 113 -11.45 7.02 -10.23
N ARG A 114 -10.97 5.81 -10.32
CA ARG A 114 -11.74 4.69 -10.82
C ARG A 114 -11.32 3.40 -10.14
N GLY A 115 -12.27 2.49 -9.99
CA GLY A 115 -12.03 1.19 -9.40
C GLY A 115 -12.86 0.12 -10.08
N GLY A 116 -12.42 -1.11 -10.02
CA GLY A 116 -13.16 -2.21 -10.58
C GLY A 116 -12.42 -3.53 -10.58
N TRP A 117 -13.06 -4.48 -11.22
CA TRP A 117 -12.57 -5.85 -11.35
C TRP A 117 -11.85 -6.06 -12.68
N LYS A 118 -10.70 -6.72 -12.62
CA LYS A 118 -9.98 -7.24 -13.78
C LYS A 118 -9.98 -8.76 -13.71
N GLY A 119 -10.59 -9.39 -14.69
CA GLY A 119 -10.69 -10.83 -14.83
C GLY A 119 -9.54 -11.46 -15.61
N PRO A 120 -9.67 -12.75 -15.99
CA PRO A 120 -8.65 -13.47 -16.72
C PRO A 120 -8.43 -12.88 -18.12
N GLN A 121 -7.21 -13.02 -18.59
CA GLN A 121 -6.86 -12.70 -19.97
C GLN A 121 -7.12 -13.92 -20.87
N LEU A 122 -7.94 -13.73 -21.90
CA LEU A 122 -8.25 -14.73 -22.92
C LEU A 122 -7.62 -14.29 -24.25
N GLY A 123 -6.44 -14.78 -24.56
CA GLY A 123 -5.64 -14.33 -25.70
C GLY A 123 -5.22 -12.86 -25.53
N ARG A 124 -5.63 -11.99 -26.48
CA ARG A 124 -5.38 -10.55 -26.42
C ARG A 124 -6.49 -9.75 -25.73
N PHE A 125 -7.58 -10.38 -25.32
CA PHE A 125 -8.69 -9.74 -24.64
C PHE A 125 -8.64 -10.02 -23.15
N ARG A 126 -8.87 -8.99 -22.34
CA ARG A 126 -9.02 -9.10 -20.90
C ARG A 126 -10.42 -8.64 -20.51
N LEU A 127 -11.12 -9.50 -19.75
CA LEU A 127 -12.39 -9.09 -19.16
C LEU A 127 -12.12 -8.09 -18.05
N GLN A 128 -12.74 -6.92 -18.13
CA GLN A 128 -12.61 -5.90 -17.09
C GLN A 128 -13.90 -5.10 -16.94
N LEU A 129 -14.19 -4.73 -15.69
CA LEU A 129 -15.28 -3.82 -15.36
C LEU A 129 -14.73 -2.72 -14.46
N MET A 130 -14.46 -1.56 -15.04
CA MET A 130 -13.99 -0.37 -14.33
C MET A 130 -15.09 0.66 -14.25
N ARG A 131 -15.24 1.31 -13.10
CA ARG A 131 -16.19 2.40 -12.88
C ARG A 131 -15.47 3.57 -12.21
N GLU A 132 -15.93 4.77 -12.52
CA GLU A 132 -15.51 5.98 -11.80
C GLU A 132 -15.98 5.92 -10.35
N VAL A 133 -15.10 6.34 -9.44
CA VAL A 133 -15.39 6.44 -8.01
C VAL A 133 -15.69 7.91 -7.70
N ASN A 134 -16.93 8.19 -7.33
CA ASN A 134 -17.30 9.54 -6.90
C ASN A 134 -16.99 9.67 -5.40
N GLN A 135 -15.87 10.32 -5.07
CA GLN A 135 -15.42 10.54 -3.71
C GLN A 135 -15.70 11.98 -3.31
N SER A 136 -16.51 12.17 -2.28
CA SER A 136 -16.90 13.50 -1.80
C SER A 136 -15.77 14.24 -1.08
N PHE A 137 -14.86 13.50 -0.43
CA PHE A 137 -13.71 14.05 0.30
C PHE A 137 -12.47 13.22 -0.01
N PRO A 138 -11.26 13.85 -0.13
CA PRO A 138 -10.03 13.09 -0.28
C PRO A 138 -9.79 12.23 0.97
N ALA A 139 -9.36 10.99 0.76
CA ALA A 139 -8.74 10.22 1.82
C ALA A 139 -7.32 10.77 2.04
N TRP A 140 -6.76 10.55 3.22
CA TRP A 140 -5.37 10.91 3.47
C TRP A 140 -4.65 9.81 4.26
N LEU A 141 -3.34 9.80 4.09
CA LEU A 141 -2.42 8.94 4.82
C LEU A 141 -1.30 9.81 5.40
N ASP A 142 -1.10 9.72 6.70
CA ASP A 142 0.10 10.27 7.33
C ASP A 142 1.17 9.17 7.31
N ILE A 143 2.26 9.41 6.60
CA ILE A 143 3.42 8.52 6.53
C ILE A 143 4.24 8.78 7.80
N THR A 144 4.33 7.79 8.66
CA THR A 144 4.96 7.94 9.98
C THR A 144 6.36 7.33 10.06
N VAL A 145 6.65 6.32 9.24
CA VAL A 145 7.99 5.75 9.03
C VAL A 145 8.16 5.46 7.55
N LEU A 146 9.32 5.78 6.98
CA LEU A 146 9.61 5.51 5.57
C LEU A 146 11.10 5.28 5.35
N ASP A 147 11.44 4.11 4.78
CA ASP A 147 12.80 3.81 4.34
C ASP A 147 12.80 2.93 3.06
N GLN A 148 13.93 2.31 2.75
CA GLN A 148 14.11 1.47 1.56
C GLN A 148 13.24 0.21 1.56
N GLU A 149 12.88 -0.33 2.73
CA GLU A 149 12.19 -1.61 2.88
C GLU A 149 10.82 -1.49 3.55
N LEU A 150 10.64 -0.50 4.44
CA LEU A 150 9.49 -0.37 5.32
C LEU A 150 8.77 0.96 5.11
N ARG A 151 7.44 0.91 5.08
CA ARG A 151 6.57 2.08 5.18
C ARG A 151 5.49 1.83 6.23
N ILE A 152 5.38 2.73 7.20
CA ILE A 152 4.26 2.76 8.14
C ILE A 152 3.44 4.02 7.85
N CYS A 153 2.12 3.89 7.82
CA CYS A 153 1.23 5.03 7.63
C CYS A 153 -0.06 4.89 8.44
N ARG A 154 -0.69 6.03 8.73
CA ARG A 154 -1.97 6.12 9.42
C ARG A 154 -3.00 6.76 8.51
N GLY A 155 -4.16 6.11 8.35
CA GLY A 155 -5.27 6.63 7.58
C GLY A 155 -6.21 7.51 8.41
N ASN A 156 -7.07 8.26 7.72
CA ASN A 156 -8.06 9.17 8.32
C ASN A 156 -9.06 8.48 9.28
N ALA A 157 -9.24 7.15 9.18
CA ALA A 157 -10.05 6.36 10.11
C ALA A 157 -9.27 5.87 11.35
N GLY A 158 -8.03 6.35 11.56
CA GLY A 158 -7.16 5.91 12.66
C GLY A 158 -6.50 4.55 12.45
N THR A 159 -6.71 3.91 11.30
CA THR A 159 -6.08 2.64 10.97
C THR A 159 -4.59 2.84 10.67
N THR A 160 -3.76 2.01 11.30
CA THR A 160 -2.32 1.95 11.02
C THR A 160 -2.03 0.80 10.05
N PHE A 161 -1.15 1.05 9.09
CA PHE A 161 -0.72 0.08 8.09
C PHE A 161 0.80 -0.04 8.12
N ALA A 162 1.31 -1.27 8.04
CA ALA A 162 2.72 -1.56 7.85
C ALA A 162 2.90 -2.34 6.53
N LEU A 163 3.73 -1.78 5.64
CA LEU A 163 3.92 -2.28 4.29
C LEU A 163 5.41 -2.53 4.05
N LEU A 164 5.70 -3.59 3.33
CA LEU A 164 7.05 -3.88 2.86
C LEU A 164 7.20 -3.57 1.38
N ARG A 165 8.37 -3.05 1.01
CA ARG A 165 8.71 -2.80 -0.39
C ARG A 165 8.86 -4.11 -1.15
N ARG A 166 8.31 -4.13 -2.36
CA ARG A 166 8.49 -5.24 -3.31
C ARG A 166 9.56 -4.87 -4.33
N PRO A 167 10.32 -5.86 -4.85
CA PRO A 167 11.36 -5.61 -5.86
C PRO A 167 10.80 -5.22 -7.23
N GLU A 168 9.50 -5.42 -7.48
CA GLU A 168 8.87 -5.10 -8.75
C GLU A 168 8.89 -3.60 -9.00
N SER A 169 9.16 -3.21 -10.26
CA SER A 169 9.01 -1.84 -10.70
C SER A 169 7.55 -1.46 -10.88
N VAL A 170 7.23 -0.19 -10.67
CA VAL A 170 5.90 0.35 -10.92
C VAL A 170 5.64 0.35 -12.43
N ASN A 171 4.71 -0.48 -12.88
CA ASN A 171 4.30 -0.54 -14.29
C ASN A 171 2.93 0.12 -14.45
N TRP A 172 2.96 1.32 -15.03
CA TRP A 172 1.76 2.03 -15.47
C TRP A 172 1.44 1.64 -16.91
N THR A 173 1.06 0.37 -17.16
CA THR A 173 0.51 0.02 -18.47
C THR A 173 -0.75 0.86 -18.68
N LYS A 174 -0.74 1.66 -19.74
CA LYS A 174 -1.96 2.30 -20.25
C LYS A 174 -2.89 1.14 -20.63
N ASP A 175 -3.91 0.92 -19.83
CA ASP A 175 -5.06 0.14 -20.24
C ASP A 175 -5.78 1.00 -21.29
N SER A 176 -5.46 0.74 -22.56
CA SER A 176 -6.12 1.33 -23.76
C SER A 176 -7.49 0.70 -23.89
#